data_2d6156ceb8e4a0c14951b3f54e55425b
#
_entry.id   2d6156ceb8e4a0c14951b3f54e55425b
#
_cell.length_a   1.000
_cell.length_b   1.000
_cell.length_c   1.000
_cell.angle_alpha   90.00
_cell.angle_beta   90.00
_cell.angle_gamma   90.00
#
_symmetry.space_group_name_H-M   'P 1'
#
loop_
_entity.id
_entity.type
_entity.pdbx_description
1 polymer ?
#
loop_
_entity_poly.entity_id
_entity_poly.type
_entity_poly.pdbx_seq_one_letter_code
_entity_poly.pdbx_strand_id
1 'polypeptide(L)'
;MQYLNFLEYRNYRYLKWAGVLVGFFLLAYWAIRPFGGTSYGGTWFGYLLGSVSLVMVLLLAWYGVRRRRTPMVPDRRRADRRRMMLTVGADQPKRRGKDRRLPGTDGSWRNGGTLRGWLSAHVYLGAVLLVTVSLHSGFRFGWNIHTLAYLLVLVVLVSGIYGVFAYVRYPRLITENIGGDTLHSLQLRISELDEMARIRALGLPDKVNALVSMARTETRLGGNFFQQLSATRHYCPTAVALRELQLLGQELVSGDQPQLMRDLHFVLLQKQQLVRKARNDIYLNARMRSWLYLHTPLSVALLAAIVAHVMTIFMYW
;
A
#
# COMPACT_ATOMS: atom_id res chain seq x y z
N MET A 1 13.49 4.52 8.96
CA MET A 1 14.00 3.12 9.09
C MET A 1 13.03 2.11 9.74
N GLN A 2 11.75 2.41 9.97
CA GLN A 2 10.80 1.49 10.65
C GLN A 2 10.05 0.50 9.73
N TYR A 3 10.17 0.61 8.43
CA TYR A 3 9.32 -0.13 7.47
C TYR A 3 9.87 -1.49 7.02
N LEU A 4 11.18 -1.72 7.15
CA LEU A 4 11.83 -3.02 6.91
C LEU A 4 11.59 -4.04 8.04
N ASN A 5 11.07 -3.58 9.18
CA ASN A 5 10.96 -4.38 10.41
C ASN A 5 10.07 -5.64 10.35
N PHE A 6 9.20 -5.80 9.32
CA PHE A 6 8.40 -7.03 9.25
C PHE A 6 9.19 -8.20 8.67
N LEU A 7 10.13 -7.97 7.73
CA LEU A 7 11.03 -9.01 7.21
C LEU A 7 12.05 -9.44 8.28
N GLU A 8 12.50 -8.50 9.11
CA GLU A 8 13.46 -8.73 10.20
C GLU A 8 12.80 -9.18 11.51
N TYR A 9 11.51 -9.53 11.48
CA TYR A 9 10.74 -9.83 12.66
C TYR A 9 11.42 -10.86 13.56
N ARG A 10 11.69 -10.47 14.83
CA ARG A 10 12.40 -11.30 15.83
C ARG A 10 13.68 -11.93 15.29
N ASN A 11 14.57 -11.12 14.72
CA ASN A 11 15.87 -11.55 14.19
C ASN A 11 15.74 -12.64 13.12
N TYR A 12 14.93 -12.35 12.09
CA TYR A 12 14.71 -13.23 10.92
C TYR A 12 14.16 -14.61 11.30
N ARG A 13 13.39 -14.71 12.39
CA ARG A 13 12.87 -15.98 12.88
C ARG A 13 12.17 -16.80 11.79
N TYR A 14 11.25 -16.17 11.03
CA TYR A 14 10.49 -16.88 10.00
C TYR A 14 11.33 -17.20 8.76
N LEU A 15 12.33 -16.41 8.44
CA LEU A 15 13.31 -16.73 7.39
C LEU A 15 14.10 -18.00 7.77
N LYS A 16 14.58 -18.10 9.00
CA LYS A 16 15.30 -19.28 9.50
C LYS A 16 14.43 -20.54 9.42
N TRP A 17 13.18 -20.47 9.88
CA TRP A 17 12.24 -21.57 9.76
C TRP A 17 11.91 -21.94 8.32
N ALA A 18 11.73 -20.95 7.44
CA ALA A 18 11.52 -21.18 6.01
C ALA A 18 12.73 -21.88 5.37
N GLY A 19 13.96 -21.45 5.70
CA GLY A 19 15.18 -22.11 5.24
C GLY A 19 15.28 -23.57 5.70
N VAL A 20 14.96 -23.83 6.96
CA VAL A 20 14.94 -25.22 7.50
C VAL A 20 13.89 -26.07 6.77
N LEU A 21 12.67 -25.54 6.56
CA LEU A 21 11.60 -26.25 5.85
C LEU A 21 11.98 -26.53 4.38
N VAL A 22 12.52 -25.55 3.68
CA VAL A 22 13.00 -25.73 2.29
C VAL A 22 14.09 -26.79 2.23
N GLY A 23 15.11 -26.67 3.10
CA GLY A 23 16.18 -27.68 3.19
C GLY A 23 15.64 -29.08 3.46
N PHE A 24 14.72 -29.22 4.39
CA PHE A 24 14.06 -30.49 4.73
C PHE A 24 13.32 -31.08 3.51
N PHE A 25 12.49 -30.30 2.81
CA PHE A 25 11.74 -30.82 1.65
C PHE A 25 12.66 -31.18 0.48
N LEU A 26 13.71 -30.40 0.24
CA LEU A 26 14.69 -30.71 -0.82
C LEU A 26 15.48 -31.99 -0.49
N LEU A 27 15.94 -32.15 0.75
CA LEU A 27 16.65 -33.35 1.18
C LEU A 27 15.73 -34.56 1.15
N ALA A 28 14.50 -34.47 1.61
CA ALA A 28 13.52 -35.54 1.53
C ALA A 28 13.22 -35.95 0.07
N TYR A 29 13.06 -34.98 -0.81
CA TYR A 29 12.84 -35.22 -2.23
C TYR A 29 14.04 -35.94 -2.86
N TRP A 30 15.26 -35.51 -2.57
CA TRP A 30 16.47 -36.10 -3.05
C TRP A 30 16.69 -37.54 -2.50
N ALA A 31 16.41 -37.75 -1.22
CA ALA A 31 16.56 -39.06 -0.58
C ALA A 31 15.58 -40.11 -1.11
N ILE A 32 14.36 -39.72 -1.47
CA ILE A 32 13.34 -40.67 -1.98
C ILE A 32 13.54 -40.98 -3.46
N ARG A 33 14.12 -40.08 -4.23
CA ARG A 33 14.33 -40.25 -5.69
C ARG A 33 15.18 -41.42 -6.11
N PRO A 34 16.31 -41.82 -5.43
CA PRO A 34 17.16 -42.92 -5.83
C PRO A 34 16.52 -44.31 -5.67
N PHE A 35 15.50 -44.45 -4.82
CA PHE A 35 14.88 -45.74 -4.50
C PHE A 35 13.75 -46.15 -5.46
N GLY A 36 13.81 -45.69 -6.70
CA GLY A 36 12.97 -46.20 -7.80
C GLY A 36 11.60 -45.54 -7.93
N GLY A 37 11.31 -44.55 -7.13
CA GLY A 37 10.08 -43.79 -7.24
C GLY A 37 10.28 -42.53 -8.09
N THR A 38 9.63 -42.42 -9.23
CA THR A 38 9.41 -41.11 -9.82
C THR A 38 8.51 -40.32 -8.84
N SER A 39 9.06 -39.33 -8.16
CA SER A 39 8.31 -38.47 -7.19
C SER A 39 7.34 -37.54 -7.91
N TYR A 40 6.38 -38.14 -8.63
CA TYR A 40 5.30 -37.42 -9.28
C TYR A 40 4.06 -37.37 -8.36
N GLY A 41 3.15 -36.43 -8.65
CA GLY A 41 1.94 -36.20 -7.86
C GLY A 41 1.12 -37.44 -7.50
N GLY A 42 1.19 -38.55 -8.29
CA GLY A 42 0.53 -39.82 -8.03
C GLY A 42 1.24 -40.78 -7.04
N THR A 43 2.37 -40.38 -6.43
CA THR A 43 3.04 -41.18 -5.41
C THR A 43 2.60 -40.73 -4.02
N TRP A 44 2.76 -41.61 -3.00
CA TRP A 44 2.45 -41.28 -1.61
C TRP A 44 3.17 -40.00 -1.13
N PHE A 45 4.42 -39.81 -1.58
CA PHE A 45 5.19 -38.60 -1.26
C PHE A 45 4.67 -37.36 -1.98
N GLY A 46 4.20 -37.52 -3.23
CA GLY A 46 3.51 -36.47 -3.97
C GLY A 46 2.23 -36.01 -3.25
N TYR A 47 1.41 -36.95 -2.77
CA TYR A 47 0.21 -36.63 -1.96
C TYR A 47 0.55 -35.92 -0.66
N LEU A 48 1.62 -36.34 0.02
CA LEU A 48 2.11 -35.68 1.23
C LEU A 48 2.50 -34.22 0.95
N LEU A 49 3.31 -34.00 -0.11
CA LEU A 49 3.68 -32.64 -0.52
C LEU A 49 2.47 -31.78 -0.91
N GLY A 50 1.50 -32.36 -1.64
CA GLY A 50 0.25 -31.69 -2.00
C GLY A 50 -0.58 -31.30 -0.75
N SER A 51 -0.71 -32.21 0.20
CA SER A 51 -1.42 -31.96 1.48
C SER A 51 -0.75 -30.87 2.29
N VAL A 52 0.57 -30.88 2.42
CA VAL A 52 1.34 -29.82 3.08
C VAL A 52 1.15 -28.48 2.37
N SER A 53 1.22 -28.48 1.03
CA SER A 53 1.00 -27.27 0.22
C SER A 53 -0.42 -26.71 0.41
N LEU A 54 -1.43 -27.57 0.48
CA LEU A 54 -2.81 -27.18 0.77
C LEU A 54 -2.93 -26.48 2.14
N VAL A 55 -2.35 -27.08 3.18
CA VAL A 55 -2.34 -26.47 4.52
C VAL A 55 -1.65 -25.11 4.49
N MET A 56 -0.52 -24.98 3.77
CA MET A 56 0.17 -23.70 3.63
C MET A 56 -0.72 -22.66 2.92
N VAL A 57 -1.39 -23.01 1.84
CA VAL A 57 -2.31 -22.09 1.13
C VAL A 57 -3.44 -21.63 2.06
N LEU A 58 -4.03 -22.54 2.84
CA LEU A 58 -5.09 -22.19 3.82
C LEU A 58 -4.57 -21.24 4.91
N LEU A 59 -3.35 -21.45 5.41
CA LEU A 59 -2.71 -20.53 6.35
C LEU A 59 -2.42 -19.16 5.74
N LEU A 60 -1.99 -19.13 4.47
CA LEU A 60 -1.79 -17.88 3.73
C LEU A 60 -3.11 -17.13 3.52
N ALA A 61 -4.18 -17.83 3.15
CA ALA A 61 -5.52 -17.25 3.01
C ALA A 61 -6.07 -16.73 4.35
N TRP A 62 -5.83 -17.47 5.44
CA TRP A 62 -6.24 -17.08 6.79
C TRP A 62 -5.66 -15.72 7.23
N TYR A 63 -4.44 -15.39 6.80
CA TYR A 63 -3.87 -14.06 7.05
C TYR A 63 -4.76 -12.94 6.50
N GLY A 64 -5.31 -13.10 5.30
CA GLY A 64 -6.23 -12.13 4.69
C GLY A 64 -7.50 -11.89 5.52
N VAL A 65 -8.10 -12.97 6.04
CA VAL A 65 -9.26 -12.92 6.95
C VAL A 65 -8.90 -12.21 8.25
N ARG A 66 -7.78 -12.60 8.85
CA ARG A 66 -7.30 -12.01 10.10
C ARG A 66 -7.03 -10.51 9.98
N ARG A 67 -6.39 -10.08 8.89
CA ARG A 67 -6.11 -8.66 8.64
C ARG A 67 -7.39 -7.82 8.59
N ARG A 68 -8.46 -8.34 7.99
CA ARG A 68 -9.75 -7.65 7.92
C ARG A 68 -10.45 -7.54 9.28
N ARG A 69 -10.27 -8.55 10.15
CA ARG A 69 -10.87 -8.58 11.50
C ARG A 69 -10.10 -7.76 12.53
N THR A 70 -8.86 -7.35 12.25
CA THR A 70 -8.06 -6.54 13.16
C THR A 70 -8.48 -5.08 12.99
N PRO A 71 -9.18 -4.44 13.96
CA PRO A 71 -9.54 -3.04 13.86
C PRO A 71 -8.27 -2.21 13.78
N MET A 72 -8.23 -1.24 12.85
CA MET A 72 -7.21 -0.19 12.86
C MET A 72 -7.43 0.62 14.14
N VAL A 73 -6.66 0.33 15.18
CA VAL A 73 -6.63 1.20 16.36
C VAL A 73 -6.10 2.55 15.88
N PRO A 74 -6.89 3.64 15.97
CA PRO A 74 -6.40 4.96 15.63
C PRO A 74 -5.13 5.21 16.45
N ASP A 75 -4.08 5.70 15.80
CA ASP A 75 -2.82 5.99 16.50
C ASP A 75 -3.09 7.05 17.57
N ARG A 76 -3.33 6.62 18.81
CA ARG A 76 -3.60 7.50 19.96
C ARG A 76 -2.51 8.55 20.13
N ARG A 77 -1.26 8.23 19.75
CA ARG A 77 -0.16 9.18 19.77
C ARG A 77 -0.35 10.34 18.79
N ARG A 78 -1.03 10.12 17.66
CA ARG A 78 -1.41 11.21 16.73
C ARG A 78 -2.60 12.02 17.26
N ALA A 79 -3.56 11.37 17.91
CA ALA A 79 -4.68 12.05 18.55
C ALA A 79 -4.20 12.88 19.76
N ASP A 80 -3.28 12.36 20.57
CA ASP A 80 -2.72 13.06 21.72
C ASP A 80 -1.83 14.24 21.31
N ARG A 81 -1.01 14.11 20.26
CA ARG A 81 -0.27 15.26 19.68
C ARG A 81 -1.20 16.35 19.14
N ARG A 82 -2.32 15.98 18.50
CA ARG A 82 -3.32 16.98 18.06
C ARG A 82 -3.98 17.68 19.23
N ARG A 83 -4.32 16.95 20.30
CA ARG A 83 -4.84 17.57 21.53
C ARG A 83 -3.80 18.49 22.18
N MET A 84 -2.54 18.08 22.20
CA MET A 84 -1.45 18.87 22.75
C MET A 84 -1.18 20.16 21.95
N MET A 85 -1.30 20.14 20.63
CA MET A 85 -1.20 21.34 19.79
C MET A 85 -2.39 22.30 19.95
N LEU A 86 -3.58 21.78 20.23
CA LEU A 86 -4.78 22.60 20.44
C LEU A 86 -4.86 23.19 21.86
N THR A 87 -4.05 22.70 22.81
CA THR A 87 -4.01 23.15 24.21
C THR A 87 -2.75 23.94 24.58
N VAL A 88 -1.94 24.34 23.61
CA VAL A 88 -0.82 25.27 23.84
C VAL A 88 -1.41 26.66 24.15
N GLY A 89 -1.76 26.89 25.40
CA GLY A 89 -2.36 28.13 25.91
C GLY A 89 -3.13 27.96 27.22
N ALA A 90 -3.41 26.73 27.65
CA ALA A 90 -4.08 26.47 28.91
C ALA A 90 -3.10 25.83 29.91
N ASP A 91 -2.81 26.55 30.97
CA ASP A 91 -2.01 26.09 32.09
C ASP A 91 -2.64 24.82 32.68
N GLN A 92 -2.04 23.65 32.43
CA GLN A 92 -2.51 22.38 32.98
C GLN A 92 -1.47 21.77 33.93
N PRO A 93 -1.89 21.35 35.11
CA PRO A 93 -1.00 20.75 36.10
C PRO A 93 -0.44 19.44 35.57
N LYS A 94 0.90 19.28 35.68
CA LYS A 94 1.64 18.04 35.38
C LYS A 94 1.03 16.84 36.11
N ARG A 95 0.08 16.14 35.52
CA ARG A 95 -0.30 14.80 35.98
C ARG A 95 0.86 13.85 35.69
N ARG A 96 1.68 13.59 36.71
CA ARG A 96 2.58 12.44 36.81
C ARG A 96 1.72 11.16 36.80
N GLY A 97 1.13 10.80 35.65
CA GLY A 97 0.50 9.52 35.45
C GLY A 97 1.57 8.49 35.15
N LYS A 98 1.80 7.53 36.07
CA LYS A 98 2.48 6.29 35.80
C LYS A 98 1.94 5.75 34.47
N ASP A 99 2.79 5.67 33.44
CA ASP A 99 2.51 5.11 32.12
C ASP A 99 2.21 3.61 32.34
N ARG A 100 0.98 3.30 32.80
CA ARG A 100 0.45 1.95 32.79
C ARG A 100 0.22 1.60 31.32
N ARG A 101 1.31 1.19 30.64
CA ARG A 101 1.22 0.45 29.41
C ARG A 101 0.35 -0.75 29.71
N LEU A 102 -0.92 -0.66 29.30
CA LEU A 102 -1.80 -1.82 29.34
C LEU A 102 -1.12 -2.90 28.48
N PRO A 103 -0.69 -4.04 29.10
CA PRO A 103 -0.16 -5.14 28.31
C PRO A 103 -1.27 -5.62 27.41
N GLY A 104 -1.14 -5.40 26.07
CA GLY A 104 -2.12 -5.91 25.13
C GLY A 104 -2.63 -4.99 24.05
N THR A 105 -2.17 -3.71 23.98
CA THR A 105 -2.60 -2.80 22.89
C THR A 105 -1.88 -3.04 21.55
N ASP A 106 -0.89 -3.91 21.52
CA ASP A 106 -0.14 -4.33 20.33
C ASP A 106 -0.65 -5.64 19.70
N GLY A 107 -1.87 -6.06 20.05
CA GLY A 107 -2.49 -7.28 19.49
C GLY A 107 -1.88 -8.58 20.01
N SER A 108 -1.26 -8.54 21.20
CA SER A 108 -0.56 -9.64 21.85
C SER A 108 -1.50 -10.74 22.35
N TRP A 109 -1.04 -11.98 22.23
CA TRP A 109 -1.46 -13.25 22.86
C TRP A 109 -2.95 -13.68 22.82
N ARG A 110 -3.93 -12.82 23.11
CA ARG A 110 -5.36 -13.18 23.00
C ARG A 110 -5.79 -13.46 21.55
N ASN A 111 -5.08 -12.93 20.56
CA ASN A 111 -5.39 -13.05 19.13
C ASN A 111 -4.33 -13.83 18.32
N GLY A 112 -3.47 -14.64 18.95
CA GLY A 112 -2.51 -15.49 18.26
C GLY A 112 -1.35 -14.76 17.59
N GLY A 113 -0.78 -13.69 18.18
CA GLY A 113 0.43 -12.99 17.70
C GLY A 113 0.17 -11.64 17.03
N THR A 114 1.24 -10.88 16.77
CA THR A 114 1.19 -9.54 16.18
C THR A 114 0.91 -9.60 14.67
N LEU A 115 0.23 -8.61 14.12
CA LEU A 115 -0.05 -8.51 12.67
C LEU A 115 1.25 -8.49 11.85
N ARG A 116 2.32 -7.87 12.38
CA ARG A 116 3.66 -7.88 11.77
C ARG A 116 4.25 -9.28 11.68
N GLY A 117 4.12 -10.08 12.74
CA GLY A 117 4.58 -11.46 12.74
C GLY A 117 3.84 -12.32 11.72
N TRP A 118 2.52 -12.14 11.61
CA TRP A 118 1.71 -12.81 10.60
C TRP A 118 2.06 -12.40 9.18
N LEU A 119 2.33 -11.13 8.91
CA LEU A 119 2.80 -10.67 7.60
C LEU A 119 4.17 -11.26 7.26
N SER A 120 5.10 -11.28 8.22
CA SER A 120 6.41 -11.91 8.04
C SER A 120 6.26 -13.41 7.75
N ALA A 121 5.45 -14.12 8.54
CA ALA A 121 5.17 -15.54 8.32
C ALA A 121 4.53 -15.79 6.95
N HIS A 122 3.58 -14.96 6.53
CA HIS A 122 2.93 -15.04 5.23
C HIS A 122 3.94 -14.94 4.07
N VAL A 123 4.83 -13.96 4.10
CA VAL A 123 5.83 -13.78 3.02
C VAL A 123 6.79 -14.98 2.93
N TYR A 124 7.33 -15.43 4.06
CA TYR A 124 8.28 -16.55 4.08
C TYR A 124 7.61 -17.90 3.80
N LEU A 125 6.39 -18.11 4.28
CA LEU A 125 5.60 -19.30 3.97
C LEU A 125 5.25 -19.38 2.49
N GLY A 126 4.99 -18.23 1.84
CA GLY A 126 4.81 -18.14 0.39
C GLY A 126 6.03 -18.62 -0.39
N ALA A 127 7.25 -18.30 0.07
CA ALA A 127 8.48 -18.79 -0.55
C ALA A 127 8.64 -20.31 -0.37
N VAL A 128 8.29 -20.85 0.81
CA VAL A 128 8.29 -22.32 1.04
C VAL A 128 7.25 -23.01 0.16
N LEU A 129 6.05 -22.42 0.02
CA LEU A 129 4.99 -22.94 -0.84
C LEU A 129 5.46 -23.10 -2.30
N LEU A 130 6.22 -22.14 -2.83
CA LEU A 130 6.78 -22.26 -4.19
C LEU A 130 7.57 -23.55 -4.36
N VAL A 131 8.45 -23.86 -3.39
CA VAL A 131 9.27 -25.08 -3.43
C VAL A 131 8.41 -26.32 -3.32
N THR A 132 7.52 -26.40 -2.33
CA THR A 132 6.69 -27.59 -2.11
C THR A 132 5.73 -27.88 -3.26
N VAL A 133 5.14 -26.86 -3.88
CA VAL A 133 4.26 -27.03 -5.06
C VAL A 133 5.06 -27.44 -6.29
N SER A 134 6.27 -26.90 -6.50
CA SER A 134 7.14 -27.31 -7.61
C SER A 134 7.59 -28.77 -7.48
N LEU A 135 7.94 -29.21 -6.26
CA LEU A 135 8.26 -30.60 -5.98
C LEU A 135 7.04 -31.53 -6.13
N HIS A 136 5.85 -31.07 -5.70
CA HIS A 136 4.58 -31.81 -5.85
C HIS A 136 4.21 -32.00 -7.31
N SER A 137 4.37 -30.98 -8.16
CA SER A 137 4.06 -31.04 -9.59
C SER A 137 5.05 -31.96 -10.37
N GLY A 138 6.23 -32.21 -9.80
CA GLY A 138 7.31 -32.94 -10.47
C GLY A 138 7.74 -32.29 -11.79
N PHE A 139 7.44 -31.02 -11.98
CA PHE A 139 7.68 -30.23 -13.21
C PHE A 139 6.99 -30.81 -14.47
N ARG A 140 5.90 -31.57 -14.28
CA ARG A 140 5.06 -32.05 -15.38
C ARG A 140 3.94 -31.10 -15.65
N PHE A 141 3.94 -30.50 -16.82
CA PHE A 141 2.94 -29.52 -17.24
C PHE A 141 2.17 -30.07 -18.45
N GLY A 142 0.84 -29.89 -18.45
CA GLY A 142 -0.07 -30.26 -19.52
C GLY A 142 -1.30 -29.34 -19.49
N TRP A 143 -2.21 -29.49 -20.43
CA TRP A 143 -3.47 -28.75 -20.45
C TRP A 143 -4.48 -29.37 -19.47
N ASN A 144 -4.29 -29.13 -18.19
CA ASN A 144 -5.12 -29.69 -17.12
C ASN A 144 -5.22 -28.74 -15.92
N ILE A 145 -6.12 -29.06 -14.99
CA ILE A 145 -6.39 -28.27 -13.79
C ILE A 145 -5.16 -28.15 -12.86
N HIS A 146 -4.26 -29.15 -12.88
CA HIS A 146 -3.03 -29.13 -12.09
C HIS A 146 -2.09 -28.00 -12.53
N THR A 147 -1.89 -27.86 -13.85
CA THR A 147 -1.08 -26.79 -14.44
C THR A 147 -1.71 -25.42 -14.21
N LEU A 148 -3.06 -25.30 -14.31
CA LEU A 148 -3.75 -24.07 -14.01
C LEU A 148 -3.54 -23.66 -12.56
N ALA A 149 -3.70 -24.57 -11.60
CA ALA A 149 -3.48 -24.30 -10.18
C ALA A 149 -2.02 -23.88 -9.92
N TYR A 150 -1.05 -24.56 -10.53
CA TYR A 150 0.37 -24.19 -10.43
C TYR A 150 0.66 -22.79 -10.98
N LEU A 151 0.16 -22.45 -12.16
CA LEU A 151 0.31 -21.11 -12.75
C LEU A 151 -0.32 -20.04 -11.88
N LEU A 152 -1.50 -20.29 -11.30
CA LEU A 152 -2.12 -19.35 -10.36
C LEU A 152 -1.28 -19.16 -9.10
N VAL A 153 -0.64 -20.21 -8.56
CA VAL A 153 0.31 -20.07 -7.45
C VAL A 153 1.44 -19.13 -7.86
N LEU A 154 2.06 -19.33 -9.03
CA LEU A 154 3.15 -18.47 -9.50
C LEU A 154 2.70 -17.00 -9.64
N VAL A 155 1.56 -16.74 -10.26
CA VAL A 155 1.03 -15.38 -10.46
C VAL A 155 0.72 -14.73 -9.12
N VAL A 156 0.11 -15.45 -8.17
CA VAL A 156 -0.15 -14.95 -6.82
C VAL A 156 1.15 -14.63 -6.09
N LEU A 157 2.18 -15.49 -6.20
CA LEU A 157 3.49 -15.24 -5.57
C LEU A 157 4.19 -14.03 -6.18
N VAL A 158 4.21 -13.89 -7.51
CA VAL A 158 4.78 -12.71 -8.19
C VAL A 158 4.05 -11.44 -7.75
N SER A 159 2.72 -11.47 -7.70
CA SER A 159 1.94 -10.34 -7.18
C SER A 159 2.26 -10.04 -5.72
N GLY A 160 2.52 -11.08 -4.91
CA GLY A 160 2.95 -10.95 -3.51
C GLY A 160 4.32 -10.29 -3.36
N ILE A 161 5.29 -10.62 -4.23
CA ILE A 161 6.62 -9.98 -4.27
C ILE A 161 6.46 -8.47 -4.57
N TYR A 162 5.63 -8.12 -5.55
CA TYR A 162 5.30 -6.72 -5.80
C TYR A 162 4.65 -6.07 -4.57
N GLY A 163 3.79 -6.78 -3.85
CA GLY A 163 3.19 -6.31 -2.59
C GLY A 163 4.24 -6.01 -1.53
N VAL A 164 5.25 -6.86 -1.35
CA VAL A 164 6.39 -6.61 -0.43
C VAL A 164 7.13 -5.34 -0.84
N PHE A 165 7.48 -5.19 -2.12
CA PHE A 165 8.11 -3.99 -2.64
C PHE A 165 7.26 -2.73 -2.36
N ALA A 166 5.96 -2.81 -2.65
CA ALA A 166 5.04 -1.69 -2.44
C ALA A 166 4.94 -1.29 -0.95
N TYR A 167 4.87 -2.27 -0.05
CA TYR A 167 4.82 -2.04 1.40
C TYR A 167 6.10 -1.45 1.99
N VAL A 168 7.24 -1.74 1.40
CA VAL A 168 8.53 -1.18 1.84
C VAL A 168 8.75 0.22 1.26
N ARG A 169 8.43 0.41 -0.03
CA ARG A 169 8.80 1.63 -0.77
C ARG A 169 7.82 2.79 -0.59
N TYR A 170 6.51 2.52 -0.77
CA TYR A 170 5.52 3.62 -0.82
C TYR A 170 5.31 4.34 0.50
N PRO A 171 5.22 3.70 1.68
CA PRO A 171 5.05 4.42 2.94
C PRO A 171 6.17 5.41 3.22
N ARG A 172 7.40 5.07 2.82
CA ARG A 172 8.55 5.97 2.94
C ARG A 172 8.37 7.20 2.04
N LEU A 173 8.04 6.98 0.77
CA LEU A 173 7.80 8.08 -0.18
C LEU A 173 6.64 8.98 0.24
N ILE A 174 5.56 8.40 0.78
CA ILE A 174 4.43 9.16 1.33
C ILE A 174 4.89 10.04 2.49
N THR A 175 5.68 9.49 3.42
CA THR A 175 6.17 10.25 4.58
C THR A 175 7.12 11.37 4.15
N GLU A 176 8.02 11.11 3.21
CA GLU A 176 8.94 12.10 2.64
C GLU A 176 8.18 13.21 1.88
N ASN A 177 7.15 12.83 1.10
CA ASN A 177 6.34 13.78 0.35
C ASN A 177 5.52 14.71 1.26
N ILE A 178 4.87 14.15 2.28
CA ILE A 178 3.97 14.93 3.17
C ILE A 178 4.76 15.76 4.19
N GLY A 179 5.92 15.28 4.65
CA GLY A 179 6.77 16.03 5.59
C GLY A 179 6.10 16.32 6.94
N GLY A 180 5.20 15.43 7.40
CA GLY A 180 4.47 15.56 8.67
C GLY A 180 3.07 16.18 8.55
N ASP A 181 2.70 16.75 7.41
CA ASP A 181 1.33 17.19 7.10
C ASP A 181 0.37 15.98 6.97
N THR A 182 -0.90 16.25 6.81
CA THR A 182 -1.92 15.27 6.42
C THR A 182 -2.58 15.73 5.13
N LEU A 183 -3.16 14.81 4.36
CA LEU A 183 -3.92 15.21 3.16
C LEU A 183 -5.01 16.23 3.51
N HIS A 184 -5.67 16.05 4.65
CA HIS A 184 -6.70 17.01 5.12
C HIS A 184 -6.12 18.39 5.42
N SER A 185 -4.95 18.49 6.08
CA SER A 185 -4.31 19.80 6.33
C SER A 185 -3.84 20.47 5.03
N LEU A 186 -3.39 19.69 4.03
CA LEU A 186 -3.09 20.22 2.71
C LEU A 186 -4.33 20.78 2.01
N GLN A 187 -5.47 20.08 2.11
CA GLN A 187 -6.75 20.53 1.56
C GLN A 187 -7.21 21.85 2.19
N LEU A 188 -7.11 21.97 3.51
CA LEU A 188 -7.45 23.22 4.21
C LEU A 188 -6.57 24.38 3.75
N ARG A 189 -5.26 24.18 3.69
CA ARG A 189 -4.33 25.22 3.20
C ARG A 189 -4.58 25.61 1.74
N ILE A 190 -4.95 24.64 0.88
CA ILE A 190 -5.32 24.93 -0.50
C ILE A 190 -6.57 25.82 -0.54
N SER A 191 -7.59 25.55 0.28
CA SER A 191 -8.80 26.36 0.35
C SER A 191 -8.53 27.78 0.90
N GLU A 192 -7.62 27.92 1.87
CA GLU A 192 -7.16 29.23 2.36
C GLU A 192 -6.45 30.04 1.27
N LEU A 193 -5.57 29.39 0.50
CA LEU A 193 -4.90 30.04 -0.63
C LEU A 193 -5.87 30.40 -1.76
N ASP A 194 -6.92 29.61 -1.98
CA ASP A 194 -7.97 29.91 -2.92
C ASP A 194 -8.76 31.17 -2.53
N GLU A 195 -9.04 31.34 -1.25
CA GLU A 195 -9.72 32.55 -0.76
C GLU A 195 -8.79 33.76 -0.82
N MET A 196 -7.52 33.61 -0.44
CA MET A 196 -6.53 34.69 -0.59
C MET A 196 -6.35 35.12 -2.04
N ALA A 197 -6.29 34.16 -2.98
CA ALA A 197 -6.19 34.45 -4.40
C ALA A 197 -7.42 35.23 -4.91
N ARG A 198 -8.62 34.84 -4.48
CA ARG A 198 -9.87 35.52 -4.81
C ARG A 198 -9.86 36.99 -4.36
N ILE A 199 -9.50 37.21 -3.09
CA ILE A 199 -9.46 38.57 -2.52
C ILE A 199 -8.45 39.45 -3.25
N ARG A 200 -7.25 38.94 -3.55
CA ARG A 200 -6.19 39.69 -4.26
C ARG A 200 -6.51 39.97 -5.73
N ALA A 201 -7.35 39.14 -6.34
CA ALA A 201 -7.77 39.32 -7.71
C ALA A 201 -8.83 40.43 -7.88
N LEU A 202 -9.56 40.83 -6.84
CA LEU A 202 -10.65 41.83 -6.92
C LEU A 202 -10.21 43.20 -7.47
N GLY A 203 -8.95 43.58 -7.27
CA GLY A 203 -8.38 44.83 -7.81
C GLY A 203 -7.72 44.72 -9.22
N LEU A 204 -7.83 43.52 -9.85
CA LEU A 204 -7.17 43.19 -11.10
C LEU A 204 -8.19 43.06 -12.26
N PRO A 205 -7.76 43.12 -13.52
CA PRO A 205 -8.65 43.00 -14.68
C PRO A 205 -9.46 41.71 -14.70
N ASP A 206 -10.63 41.71 -15.35
CA ASP A 206 -11.57 40.57 -15.42
C ASP A 206 -10.92 39.27 -15.95
N LYS A 207 -9.97 39.39 -16.86
CA LYS A 207 -9.18 38.22 -17.35
C LYS A 207 -8.47 37.50 -16.22
N VAL A 208 -7.88 38.26 -15.29
CA VAL A 208 -7.19 37.70 -14.11
C VAL A 208 -8.18 37.05 -13.15
N ASN A 209 -9.33 37.70 -12.92
CA ASN A 209 -10.41 37.14 -12.08
C ASN A 209 -10.93 35.82 -12.67
N ALA A 210 -11.09 35.75 -14.01
CA ALA A 210 -11.50 34.50 -14.67
C ALA A 210 -10.46 33.38 -14.49
N LEU A 211 -9.16 33.69 -14.61
CA LEU A 211 -8.08 32.71 -14.39
C LEU A 211 -8.05 32.18 -12.95
N VAL A 212 -8.24 33.07 -11.96
CA VAL A 212 -8.32 32.69 -10.54
C VAL A 212 -9.55 31.83 -10.28
N SER A 213 -10.70 32.18 -10.84
CA SER A 213 -11.93 31.40 -10.76
C SER A 213 -11.74 30.00 -11.34
N MET A 214 -11.18 29.88 -12.53
CA MET A 214 -10.82 28.61 -13.16
C MET A 214 -9.86 27.78 -12.28
N ALA A 215 -8.79 28.39 -11.77
CA ALA A 215 -7.84 27.73 -10.90
C ALA A 215 -8.50 27.22 -9.60
N ARG A 216 -9.50 27.92 -9.09
CA ARG A 216 -10.23 27.57 -7.86
C ARG A 216 -11.23 26.45 -8.10
N THR A 217 -12.06 26.53 -9.14
CA THR A 217 -13.20 25.63 -9.36
C THR A 217 -12.82 24.34 -10.06
N GLU A 218 -11.84 24.39 -10.97
CA GLU A 218 -11.48 23.25 -11.81
C GLU A 218 -10.29 22.44 -11.29
N THR A 219 -9.52 22.94 -10.29
CA THR A 219 -8.39 22.20 -9.75
C THR A 219 -8.87 21.06 -8.87
N ARG A 220 -8.83 19.84 -9.43
CA ARG A 220 -9.16 18.61 -8.71
C ARG A 220 -7.91 17.92 -8.16
N LEU A 221 -7.99 17.45 -6.91
CA LEU A 221 -6.91 16.73 -6.25
C LEU A 221 -6.96 15.22 -6.50
N GLY A 222 -8.15 14.67 -6.63
CA GLY A 222 -8.41 13.24 -6.81
C GLY A 222 -9.36 13.01 -7.97
N GLY A 223 -9.97 11.83 -8.01
CA GLY A 223 -10.90 11.39 -9.05
C GLY A 223 -11.13 9.89 -8.93
N ASN A 224 -11.55 9.23 -10.01
CA ASN A 224 -11.68 7.79 -10.07
C ASN A 224 -10.32 7.11 -9.82
N PHE A 225 -10.33 5.84 -9.41
CA PHE A 225 -9.12 5.08 -9.12
C PHE A 225 -8.06 5.16 -10.22
N PHE A 226 -8.46 5.04 -11.49
CA PHE A 226 -7.55 5.17 -12.63
C PHE A 226 -6.98 6.58 -12.79
N GLN A 227 -7.78 7.61 -12.49
CA GLN A 227 -7.33 8.99 -12.47
C GLN A 227 -6.33 9.24 -11.33
N GLN A 228 -6.53 8.61 -10.17
CA GLN A 228 -5.57 8.67 -9.07
C GLN A 228 -4.23 8.02 -9.42
N LEU A 229 -4.22 6.91 -10.18
CA LEU A 229 -3.00 6.27 -10.67
C LEU A 229 -2.23 7.10 -11.71
N SER A 230 -2.90 8.04 -12.37
CA SER A 230 -2.32 8.97 -13.35
C SER A 230 -2.29 10.43 -12.87
N ALA A 231 -2.59 10.68 -11.60
CA ALA A 231 -2.80 12.02 -11.02
C ALA A 231 -1.64 13.02 -11.26
N THR A 232 -0.42 12.52 -11.44
CA THR A 232 0.76 13.36 -11.71
C THR A 232 0.83 13.87 -13.16
N ARG A 233 0.05 13.30 -14.08
CA ARG A 233 0.05 13.61 -15.52
C ARG A 233 -1.15 14.45 -15.95
N HIS A 234 -2.11 14.70 -15.06
CA HIS A 234 -3.32 15.43 -15.42
C HIS A 234 -3.07 16.94 -15.50
N TYR A 235 -3.77 17.55 -16.44
CA TYR A 235 -3.96 18.97 -16.57
C TYR A 235 -4.20 19.63 -15.20
N CYS A 236 -3.45 20.70 -14.93
CA CYS A 236 -3.57 21.44 -13.69
C CYS A 236 -4.01 22.87 -13.98
N PRO A 237 -5.29 23.23 -13.75
CA PRO A 237 -5.79 24.58 -14.01
C PRO A 237 -4.99 25.65 -13.27
N THR A 238 -4.55 25.39 -12.04
CA THR A 238 -3.67 26.30 -11.30
C THR A 238 -2.34 26.56 -12.03
N ALA A 239 -1.76 25.54 -12.69
CA ALA A 239 -0.51 25.73 -13.44
C ALA A 239 -0.73 26.53 -14.72
N VAL A 240 -1.87 26.36 -15.37
CA VAL A 240 -2.26 27.17 -16.54
C VAL A 240 -2.50 28.61 -16.12
N ALA A 241 -3.27 28.84 -15.07
CA ALA A 241 -3.52 30.17 -14.53
C ALA A 241 -2.21 30.90 -14.18
N LEU A 242 -1.23 30.20 -13.58
CA LEU A 242 0.08 30.77 -13.30
C LEU A 242 0.82 31.21 -14.55
N ARG A 243 0.81 30.38 -15.60
CA ARG A 243 1.48 30.70 -16.87
C ARG A 243 0.84 31.90 -17.56
N GLU A 244 -0.48 31.91 -17.66
CA GLU A 244 -1.22 33.01 -18.25
C GLU A 244 -1.05 34.32 -17.45
N LEU A 245 -1.04 34.23 -16.12
CA LEU A 245 -0.77 35.37 -15.25
C LEU A 245 0.63 35.96 -15.47
N GLN A 246 1.64 35.11 -15.71
CA GLN A 246 2.98 35.61 -16.07
C GLN A 246 3.00 36.36 -17.39
N LEU A 247 2.27 35.90 -18.41
CA LEU A 247 2.18 36.56 -19.70
C LEU A 247 1.48 37.91 -19.58
N LEU A 248 0.33 37.94 -18.87
CA LEU A 248 -0.41 39.19 -18.63
C LEU A 248 0.39 40.18 -17.78
N GLY A 249 1.19 39.71 -16.82
CA GLY A 249 2.03 40.58 -15.99
C GLY A 249 3.17 41.29 -16.76
N GLN A 250 3.56 40.76 -17.91
CA GLN A 250 4.52 41.43 -18.81
C GLN A 250 3.90 42.60 -19.59
N GLU A 251 2.58 42.57 -19.79
CA GLU A 251 1.83 43.59 -20.53
C GLU A 251 1.38 44.76 -19.61
N LEU A 252 1.26 44.54 -18.31
CA LEU A 252 0.75 45.51 -17.33
C LEU A 252 1.90 46.31 -16.69
N VAL A 253 2.17 47.48 -17.19
CA VAL A 253 3.31 48.30 -16.75
C VAL A 253 2.92 49.47 -15.82
N SER A 254 1.64 49.76 -15.60
CA SER A 254 1.19 51.02 -14.94
C SER A 254 0.46 50.83 -13.61
N GLY A 255 0.80 51.67 -12.60
CA GLY A 255 0.09 51.78 -11.30
C GLY A 255 0.46 50.72 -10.26
N ASP A 256 -0.43 50.51 -9.28
CA ASP A 256 -0.28 49.50 -8.20
C ASP A 256 -0.52 48.05 -8.65
N GLN A 257 -0.97 47.85 -9.88
CA GLN A 257 -1.29 46.56 -10.47
C GLN A 257 -0.09 45.58 -10.49
N PRO A 258 1.15 46.01 -10.77
CA PRO A 258 2.32 45.13 -10.80
C PRO A 258 2.60 44.46 -9.41
N GLN A 259 2.28 45.15 -8.30
CA GLN A 259 2.45 44.61 -6.96
C GLN A 259 1.38 43.58 -6.64
N LEU A 260 0.11 43.87 -6.92
CA LEU A 260 -1.00 42.93 -6.77
C LEU A 260 -0.81 41.66 -7.61
N MET A 261 -0.32 41.83 -8.86
CA MET A 261 0.01 40.68 -9.72
C MET A 261 1.11 39.80 -9.17
N ARG A 262 2.18 40.39 -8.62
CA ARG A 262 3.27 39.61 -7.97
C ARG A 262 2.75 38.84 -6.75
N ASP A 263 1.94 39.48 -5.93
CA ASP A 263 1.36 38.87 -4.73
C ASP A 263 0.41 37.73 -5.09
N LEU A 264 -0.43 37.92 -6.11
CA LEU A 264 -1.32 36.88 -6.62
C LEU A 264 -0.52 35.72 -7.22
N HIS A 265 0.52 36.01 -8.02
CA HIS A 265 1.41 35.00 -8.57
C HIS A 265 2.06 34.15 -7.47
N PHE A 266 2.53 34.77 -6.40
CA PHE A 266 3.09 34.08 -5.25
C PHE A 266 2.10 33.14 -4.56
N VAL A 267 0.84 33.60 -4.35
CA VAL A 267 -0.23 32.78 -3.77
C VAL A 267 -0.56 31.58 -4.66
N LEU A 268 -0.70 31.78 -5.95
CA LEU A 268 -0.97 30.69 -6.89
C LEU A 268 0.20 29.71 -7.02
N LEU A 269 1.44 30.19 -6.89
CA LEU A 269 2.64 29.33 -6.86
C LEU A 269 2.64 28.43 -5.63
N GLN A 270 2.35 28.99 -4.47
CA GLN A 270 2.21 28.22 -3.22
C GLN A 270 1.08 27.18 -3.35
N LYS A 271 -0.08 27.59 -3.88
CA LYS A 271 -1.17 26.66 -4.16
C LYS A 271 -0.73 25.52 -5.09
N GLN A 272 -0.06 25.82 -6.18
CA GLN A 272 0.43 24.80 -7.12
C GLN A 272 1.34 23.76 -6.42
N GLN A 273 2.24 24.23 -5.55
CA GLN A 273 3.12 23.32 -4.78
C GLN A 273 2.33 22.39 -3.86
N LEU A 274 1.32 22.93 -3.15
CA LEU A 274 0.46 22.12 -2.28
C LEU A 274 -0.41 21.13 -3.08
N VAL A 275 -0.97 21.58 -4.22
CA VAL A 275 -1.72 20.69 -5.13
C VAL A 275 -0.86 19.57 -5.66
N ARG A 276 0.38 19.84 -6.07
CA ARG A 276 1.34 18.84 -6.52
C ARG A 276 1.64 17.83 -5.40
N LYS A 277 1.88 18.32 -4.17
CA LYS A 277 2.14 17.52 -2.99
C LYS A 277 0.96 16.61 -2.64
N ALA A 278 -0.26 17.14 -2.66
CA ALA A 278 -1.49 16.39 -2.41
C ALA A 278 -1.78 15.34 -3.49
N ARG A 279 -1.62 15.69 -4.77
CA ARG A 279 -1.79 14.75 -5.89
C ARG A 279 -0.77 13.60 -5.83
N ASN A 280 0.50 13.90 -5.48
CA ASN A 280 1.52 12.88 -5.33
C ASN A 280 1.21 11.92 -4.16
N ASP A 281 0.69 12.44 -3.05
CA ASP A 281 0.22 11.60 -1.94
C ASP A 281 -0.91 10.65 -2.37
N ILE A 282 -1.92 11.18 -3.06
CA ILE A 282 -3.05 10.38 -3.59
C ILE A 282 -2.53 9.31 -4.55
N TYR A 283 -1.63 9.65 -5.46
CA TYR A 283 -1.01 8.73 -6.40
C TYR A 283 -0.23 7.59 -5.71
N LEU A 284 0.63 7.93 -4.74
CA LEU A 284 1.41 6.93 -4.01
C LEU A 284 0.50 6.00 -3.19
N ASN A 285 -0.55 6.53 -2.57
CA ASN A 285 -1.55 5.75 -1.86
C ASN A 285 -2.35 4.83 -2.81
N ALA A 286 -2.74 5.33 -3.99
CA ALA A 286 -3.42 4.54 -5.01
C ALA A 286 -2.53 3.39 -5.50
N ARG A 287 -1.25 3.65 -5.78
CA ARG A 287 -0.28 2.62 -6.16
C ARG A 287 -0.02 1.59 -5.06
N MET A 288 0.04 2.02 -3.80
CA MET A 288 0.17 1.09 -2.68
C MET A 288 -1.05 0.16 -2.56
N ARG A 289 -2.24 0.62 -2.96
CA ARG A 289 -3.47 -0.16 -2.91
C ARG A 289 -3.72 -1.01 -4.16
N SER A 290 -3.20 -0.61 -5.31
CA SER A 290 -3.49 -1.26 -6.60
C SER A 290 -3.13 -2.75 -6.61
N TRP A 291 -2.01 -3.13 -5.97
CA TRP A 291 -1.61 -4.52 -5.88
C TRP A 291 -2.64 -5.40 -5.15
N LEU A 292 -3.34 -4.86 -4.15
CA LEU A 292 -4.35 -5.59 -3.38
C LEU A 292 -5.58 -5.94 -4.24
N TYR A 293 -5.93 -5.07 -5.19
CA TYR A 293 -7.01 -5.30 -6.14
C TYR A 293 -6.69 -6.43 -7.15
N LEU A 294 -5.42 -6.72 -7.37
CA LEU A 294 -4.97 -7.84 -8.19
C LEU A 294 -4.73 -9.09 -7.34
N HIS A 295 -3.98 -8.99 -6.26
CA HIS A 295 -3.57 -10.11 -5.41
C HIS A 295 -4.76 -10.83 -4.76
N THR A 296 -5.78 -10.09 -4.29
CA THR A 296 -6.92 -10.70 -3.61
C THR A 296 -7.80 -11.53 -4.55
N PRO A 297 -8.26 -11.04 -5.73
CA PRO A 297 -9.03 -11.87 -6.66
C PRO A 297 -8.24 -13.08 -7.17
N LEU A 298 -6.95 -12.91 -7.46
CA LEU A 298 -6.08 -14.02 -7.88
C LEU A 298 -5.96 -15.09 -6.78
N SER A 299 -5.88 -14.69 -5.52
CA SER A 299 -5.86 -15.63 -4.38
C SER A 299 -7.17 -16.39 -4.24
N VAL A 300 -8.33 -15.74 -4.52
CA VAL A 300 -9.64 -16.41 -4.53
C VAL A 300 -9.73 -17.38 -5.70
N ALA A 301 -9.30 -16.99 -6.90
CA ALA A 301 -9.25 -17.85 -8.07
C ALA A 301 -8.34 -19.08 -7.83
N LEU A 302 -7.18 -18.88 -7.17
CA LEU A 302 -6.32 -19.97 -6.76
C LEU A 302 -7.02 -20.96 -5.81
N LEU A 303 -7.73 -20.46 -4.79
CA LEU A 303 -8.47 -21.31 -3.88
C LEU A 303 -9.54 -22.13 -4.61
N ALA A 304 -10.28 -21.52 -5.54
CA ALA A 304 -11.26 -22.21 -6.37
C ALA A 304 -10.59 -23.30 -7.26
N ALA A 305 -9.46 -22.98 -7.89
CA ALA A 305 -8.71 -23.92 -8.70
C ALA A 305 -8.15 -25.10 -7.87
N ILE A 306 -7.71 -24.85 -6.64
CA ILE A 306 -7.26 -25.91 -5.72
C ILE A 306 -8.42 -26.83 -5.32
N VAL A 307 -9.60 -26.27 -5.03
CA VAL A 307 -10.79 -27.08 -4.74
C VAL A 307 -11.14 -27.96 -5.93
N ALA A 308 -11.19 -27.41 -7.15
CA ALA A 308 -11.43 -28.16 -8.36
C ALA A 308 -10.36 -29.27 -8.59
N HIS A 309 -9.08 -28.92 -8.35
CA HIS A 309 -7.95 -29.86 -8.45
C HIS A 309 -8.12 -31.04 -7.47
N VAL A 310 -8.45 -30.77 -6.22
CA VAL A 310 -8.69 -31.82 -5.22
C VAL A 310 -9.90 -32.67 -5.60
N MET A 311 -11.00 -32.06 -6.04
CA MET A 311 -12.19 -32.77 -6.50
C MET A 311 -11.87 -33.72 -7.66
N THR A 312 -11.07 -33.29 -8.65
CA THR A 312 -10.71 -34.15 -9.78
C THR A 312 -9.90 -35.37 -9.33
N ILE A 313 -9.04 -35.26 -8.32
CA ILE A 313 -8.31 -36.41 -7.79
C ILE A 313 -9.31 -37.45 -7.20
N PHE A 314 -10.33 -37.03 -6.44
CA PHE A 314 -11.28 -37.94 -5.84
C PHE A 314 -12.32 -38.51 -6.82
N MET A 315 -12.58 -37.84 -7.95
CA MET A 315 -13.56 -38.31 -8.96
C MET A 315 -12.96 -39.23 -10.00
N TYR A 316 -11.65 -39.18 -10.23
CA TYR A 316 -10.99 -39.98 -11.26
C TYR A 316 -10.13 -41.13 -10.68
N TRP A 317 -10.38 -41.48 -9.40
CA TRP A 317 -9.83 -42.70 -8.76
C TRP A 317 -10.83 -43.83 -8.72
#